data_d30b4a18fd3e2ed9aac956f425fdd320
#
_entry.id   d30b4a18fd3e2ed9aac956f425fdd320
#
_cell.length_a   1.000
_cell.length_b   1.000
_cell.length_c   1.000
_cell.angle_alpha   90.00
_cell.angle_beta   90.00
_cell.angle_gamma   90.00
#
_symmetry.space_group_name_H-M   'P 1'
#
loop_
_entity.id
_entity.type
_entity.pdbx_description
1 polymer ?
#
loop_
_entity_poly.entity_id
_entity_poly.type
_entity_poly.pdbx_seq_one_letter_code
_entity_poly.pdbx_strand_id
1 'polypeptide(L)'
;GFNYTMEAAGNTITIGGATATTGADTTDTDSQNLGVKVVSGNLTFIAAQSSLEKVDEDISSTGAGVSYKMANGMVLGAYTMKSEDDLDAGEEYSSAGVEVQYTIAAGLTAVINVDDYDYKIGTNNDSADTVADSGTISKLTLKASF
;
A
#
# COMPACT_ATOMS: atom_id res chain seq x y z
N GLY A 1 -3.06 3.55 18.66
CA GLY A 1 -3.78 3.76 17.41
C GLY A 1 -5.23 4.13 17.62
N PHE A 2 -5.88 4.61 16.60
CA PHE A 2 -7.31 4.96 16.60
C PHE A 2 -7.97 4.47 15.30
N ASN A 3 -9.30 4.31 15.35
CA ASN A 3 -10.13 4.04 14.20
C ASN A 3 -11.49 4.72 14.42
N TYR A 4 -11.90 5.56 13.50
CA TYR A 4 -13.16 6.29 13.55
C TYR A 4 -13.93 6.10 12.25
N THR A 5 -15.21 5.71 12.36
CA THR A 5 -16.09 5.52 11.21
C THR A 5 -17.30 6.43 11.33
N MET A 6 -17.66 7.09 10.26
CA MET A 6 -18.83 7.96 10.15
C MET A 6 -19.61 7.69 8.86
N GLU A 7 -20.90 7.97 8.89
CA GLU A 7 -21.76 7.98 7.72
C GLU A 7 -22.05 9.43 7.30
N ALA A 8 -21.80 9.77 6.05
CA ALA A 8 -22.06 11.10 5.51
C ALA A 8 -22.56 11.00 4.06
N ALA A 9 -23.72 11.61 3.77
CA ALA A 9 -24.31 11.67 2.43
C ALA A 9 -24.42 10.29 1.73
N GLY A 10 -24.73 9.23 2.49
CA GLY A 10 -24.84 7.86 1.98
C GLY A 10 -23.50 7.15 1.74
N ASN A 11 -22.40 7.73 2.23
CA ASN A 11 -21.07 7.13 2.17
C ASN A 11 -20.62 6.75 3.57
N THR A 12 -19.89 5.64 3.68
CA THR A 12 -19.18 5.26 4.90
C THR A 12 -17.73 5.74 4.79
N ILE A 13 -17.31 6.57 5.74
CA ILE A 13 -15.95 7.11 5.82
C ILE A 13 -15.28 6.53 7.06
N THR A 14 -14.13 5.90 6.87
CA THR A 14 -13.31 5.38 7.97
C THR A 14 -11.94 6.05 7.94
N ILE A 15 -11.52 6.59 9.06
CA ILE A 15 -10.17 7.17 9.24
C ILE A 15 -9.50 6.38 10.37
N GLY A 16 -8.30 5.93 10.14
CA GLY A 16 -7.54 5.17 11.13
C GLY A 16 -6.06 5.51 11.09
N GLY A 17 -5.42 5.36 12.24
CA GLY A 17 -3.99 5.58 12.34
C GLY A 17 -3.42 4.91 13.58
N ALA A 18 -2.13 4.65 13.55
CA ALA A 18 -1.37 4.11 14.67
C ALA A 18 0.04 4.68 14.69
N THR A 19 0.60 4.72 15.88
CA THR A 19 2.02 4.96 16.12
C THR A 19 2.56 3.82 16.98
N ALA A 20 3.78 3.42 16.74
CA ALA A 20 4.50 2.46 17.58
C ALA A 20 5.95 2.87 17.67
N THR A 21 6.51 2.76 18.87
CA THR A 21 7.94 2.87 19.14
C THR A 21 8.42 1.53 19.67
N THR A 22 9.47 0.99 19.10
CA THR A 22 10.05 -0.30 19.48
C THR A 22 11.55 -0.16 19.55
N GLY A 23 12.17 -0.52 20.68
CA GLY A 23 13.60 -0.47 20.87
C GLY A 23 14.01 0.01 22.25
N ALA A 24 15.29 0.17 22.49
CA ALA A 24 15.89 0.68 23.72
C ALA A 24 16.99 1.68 23.41
N ASP A 25 16.80 2.90 23.83
CA ASP A 25 17.72 4.05 23.95
C ASP A 25 18.61 4.45 22.75
N THR A 26 19.08 3.55 21.91
CA THR A 26 19.98 3.88 20.78
C THR A 26 19.60 3.17 19.48
N THR A 27 18.55 2.37 19.50
CA THR A 27 18.05 1.60 18.35
C THR A 27 16.55 1.65 18.26
N ASP A 28 15.97 2.78 18.68
CA ASP A 28 14.53 2.96 18.59
C ASP A 28 14.08 2.97 17.13
N THR A 29 12.97 2.30 16.90
CA THR A 29 12.25 2.34 15.63
C THR A 29 10.90 2.98 15.88
N ASP A 30 10.67 4.13 15.28
CA ASP A 30 9.41 4.82 15.30
C ASP A 30 8.62 4.55 14.02
N SER A 31 7.38 4.16 14.15
CA SER A 31 6.50 3.97 13.01
C SER A 31 5.18 4.71 13.21
N GLN A 32 4.72 5.31 12.12
CA GLN A 32 3.43 5.99 12.08
C GLN A 32 2.68 5.55 10.83
N ASN A 33 1.37 5.44 10.94
CA ASN A 33 0.52 5.24 9.78
C ASN A 33 -0.80 6.01 9.93
N LEU A 34 -1.31 6.49 8.82
CA LEU A 34 -2.60 7.16 8.71
C LEU A 34 -3.27 6.71 7.43
N GLY A 35 -4.55 6.38 7.50
CA GLY A 35 -5.31 5.98 6.33
C GLY A 35 -6.75 6.46 6.37
N VAL A 36 -7.30 6.63 5.19
CA VAL A 36 -8.71 6.91 4.97
C VAL A 36 -9.30 5.92 3.97
N LYS A 37 -10.50 5.45 4.27
CA LYS A 37 -11.31 4.60 3.39
C LYS A 37 -12.69 5.23 3.23
N VAL A 38 -13.13 5.36 1.99
CA VAL A 38 -14.48 5.84 1.65
C VAL A 38 -15.20 4.78 0.85
N VAL A 39 -16.37 4.36 1.32
CA VAL A 39 -17.25 3.42 0.60
C VAL A 39 -18.48 4.19 0.13
N SER A 40 -18.70 4.16 -1.17
CA SER A 40 -19.83 4.80 -1.86
C SER A 40 -20.52 3.78 -2.76
N GLY A 41 -21.59 3.16 -2.26
CA GLY A 41 -22.24 2.06 -2.96
C GLY A 41 -21.28 0.90 -3.24
N ASN A 42 -21.01 0.63 -4.51
CA ASN A 42 -20.11 -0.44 -4.94
C ASN A 42 -18.65 0.02 -5.10
N LEU A 43 -18.37 1.32 -4.96
CA LEU A 43 -17.02 1.89 -5.03
C LEU A 43 -16.40 1.97 -3.64
N THR A 44 -15.11 1.66 -3.58
CA THR A 44 -14.29 1.88 -2.40
C THR A 44 -13.04 2.63 -2.81
N PHE A 45 -12.73 3.72 -2.11
CA PHE A 45 -11.50 4.49 -2.24
C PHE A 45 -10.68 4.33 -0.96
N ILE A 46 -9.38 4.17 -1.10
CA ILE A 46 -8.43 4.07 0.02
C ILE A 46 -7.26 4.98 -0.29
N ALA A 47 -6.80 5.72 0.72
CA ALA A 47 -5.52 6.40 0.68
C ALA A 47 -4.85 6.21 2.04
N ALA A 48 -3.53 6.02 2.03
CA ALA A 48 -2.77 5.82 3.24
C ALA A 48 -1.37 6.42 3.10
N GLN A 49 -0.80 6.80 4.23
CA GLN A 49 0.60 7.15 4.37
C GLN A 49 1.18 6.45 5.60
N SER A 50 2.46 6.12 5.53
CA SER A 50 3.21 5.61 6.66
C SER A 50 4.61 6.18 6.67
N SER A 51 5.23 6.26 7.85
CA SER A 51 6.64 6.54 8.04
C SER A 51 7.25 5.51 8.98
N LEU A 52 8.50 5.20 8.73
CA LEU A 52 9.35 4.36 9.57
C LEU A 52 10.68 5.06 9.74
N GLU A 53 10.98 5.48 10.97
CA GLU A 53 12.23 6.12 11.33
C GLU A 53 13.04 5.20 12.24
N LYS A 54 14.28 4.93 11.88
CA LYS A 54 15.28 4.25 12.70
C LYS A 54 16.67 4.84 12.39
N VAL A 55 17.69 4.44 13.15
CA VAL A 55 19.04 5.06 13.13
C VAL A 55 19.62 5.25 11.72
N ASP A 56 19.37 4.30 10.82
CA ASP A 56 19.98 4.28 9.49
C ASP A 56 18.94 4.28 8.34
N GLU A 57 17.66 4.46 8.65
CA GLU A 57 16.59 4.47 7.65
C GLU A 57 15.49 5.45 8.07
N ASP A 58 15.02 6.28 7.14
CA ASP A 58 13.86 7.17 7.29
C ASP A 58 12.96 7.00 6.07
N ILE A 59 12.08 5.99 6.15
CA ILE A 59 11.24 5.59 5.03
C ILE A 59 9.88 6.25 5.14
N SER A 60 9.50 7.00 4.13
CA SER A 60 8.16 7.51 3.93
C SER A 60 7.44 6.74 2.81
N SER A 61 6.18 6.40 3.02
CA SER A 61 5.38 5.70 2.01
C SER A 61 4.00 6.32 1.89
N THR A 62 3.52 6.40 0.66
CA THR A 62 2.15 6.83 0.34
C THR A 62 1.51 5.87 -0.64
N GLY A 63 0.20 5.68 -0.53
CA GLY A 63 -0.53 4.83 -1.44
C GLY A 63 -1.99 5.24 -1.58
N ALA A 64 -2.55 4.96 -2.73
CA ALA A 64 -3.96 5.15 -3.00
C ALA A 64 -4.51 4.02 -3.87
N GLY A 65 -5.80 3.72 -3.70
CA GLY A 65 -6.45 2.69 -4.49
C GLY A 65 -7.96 2.95 -4.62
N VAL A 66 -8.50 2.36 -5.65
CA VAL A 66 -9.95 2.32 -5.89
C VAL A 66 -10.36 0.89 -6.23
N SER A 67 -11.50 0.45 -5.74
CA SER A 67 -12.10 -0.81 -6.16
C SER A 67 -13.58 -0.67 -6.42
N TYR A 68 -14.07 -1.48 -7.34
CA TYR A 68 -15.48 -1.57 -7.72
C TYR A 68 -15.98 -3.00 -7.61
N LYS A 69 -17.03 -3.19 -6.82
CA LYS A 69 -17.71 -4.49 -6.67
C LYS A 69 -18.84 -4.62 -7.68
N MET A 70 -18.70 -5.56 -8.60
CA MET A 70 -19.71 -5.85 -9.61
C MET A 70 -20.88 -6.67 -9.04
N ALA A 71 -22.03 -6.65 -9.74
CA ALA A 71 -23.23 -7.39 -9.33
C ALA A 71 -23.04 -8.92 -9.27
N ASN A 72 -22.12 -9.46 -10.09
CA ASN A 72 -21.74 -10.89 -10.08
C ASN A 72 -20.75 -11.27 -8.96
N GLY A 73 -20.42 -10.34 -8.06
CA GLY A 73 -19.49 -10.56 -6.95
C GLY A 73 -18.01 -10.40 -7.31
N MET A 74 -17.68 -10.14 -8.57
CA MET A 74 -16.31 -9.81 -8.97
C MET A 74 -15.94 -8.42 -8.44
N VAL A 75 -14.69 -8.26 -8.00
CA VAL A 75 -14.12 -6.97 -7.59
C VAL A 75 -12.97 -6.62 -8.53
N LEU A 76 -13.03 -5.42 -9.07
CA LEU A 76 -11.94 -4.83 -9.86
C LEU A 76 -11.28 -3.75 -9.01
N GLY A 77 -9.96 -3.76 -8.94
CA GLY A 77 -9.16 -2.78 -8.19
C GLY A 77 -8.06 -2.19 -9.05
N ALA A 78 -7.68 -0.96 -8.71
CA ALA A 78 -6.46 -0.32 -9.19
C ALA A 78 -5.82 0.43 -8.02
N TYR A 79 -4.50 0.46 -7.97
CA TYR A 79 -3.76 1.11 -6.89
C TYR A 79 -2.41 1.63 -7.36
N THR A 80 -1.87 2.53 -6.57
CA THR A 80 -0.51 3.02 -6.71
C THR A 80 0.12 3.18 -5.33
N MET A 81 1.41 3.00 -5.27
CA MET A 81 2.22 3.17 -4.06
C MET A 81 3.55 3.82 -4.42
N LYS A 82 4.06 4.66 -3.53
CA LYS A 82 5.39 5.24 -3.58
C LYS A 82 6.02 5.13 -2.19
N SER A 83 7.31 4.80 -2.15
CA SER A 83 8.12 4.76 -0.94
C SER A 83 9.46 5.40 -1.24
N GLU A 84 9.96 6.21 -0.31
CA GLU A 84 11.24 6.92 -0.39
C GLU A 84 12.00 6.73 0.92
N ASP A 85 13.32 6.56 0.84
CA ASP A 85 14.21 6.66 2.00
C ASP A 85 14.89 8.03 1.98
N ASP A 86 14.61 8.84 3.01
CA ASP A 86 15.11 10.21 3.11
C ASP A 86 16.57 10.28 3.58
N LEU A 87 17.12 9.22 4.19
CA LEU A 87 18.52 9.14 4.62
C LEU A 87 19.42 8.64 3.49
N ASP A 88 18.97 7.71 2.67
CA ASP A 88 19.66 7.28 1.46
C ASP A 88 19.09 8.05 0.25
N ALA A 89 19.68 9.24 0.03
CA ALA A 89 19.23 10.17 -0.99
C ALA A 89 19.09 9.48 -2.37
N GLY A 90 17.86 9.26 -2.80
CA GLY A 90 17.52 8.71 -4.09
C GLY A 90 17.06 7.25 -4.08
N GLU A 91 16.94 6.58 -2.93
CA GLU A 91 16.25 5.30 -2.88
C GLU A 91 14.75 5.55 -2.97
N GLU A 92 14.17 5.08 -4.06
CA GLU A 92 12.76 5.26 -4.37
C GLU A 92 12.19 3.95 -4.92
N TYR A 93 11.05 3.56 -4.40
CA TYR A 93 10.22 2.49 -4.96
C TYR A 93 8.85 3.04 -5.31
N SER A 94 8.39 2.78 -6.52
CA SER A 94 7.02 3.07 -6.92
C SER A 94 6.39 1.88 -7.61
N SER A 95 5.10 1.69 -7.40
CA SER A 95 4.32 0.70 -8.15
C SER A 95 2.92 1.20 -8.46
N ALA A 96 2.38 0.68 -9.55
CA ALA A 96 0.99 0.84 -9.92
C ALA A 96 0.46 -0.49 -10.43
N GLY A 97 -0.73 -0.88 -9.99
CA GLY A 97 -1.26 -2.18 -10.32
C GLY A 97 -2.77 -2.23 -10.47
N VAL A 98 -3.21 -3.33 -11.05
CA VAL A 98 -4.62 -3.68 -11.16
C VAL A 98 -4.86 -5.06 -10.54
N GLU A 99 -6.02 -5.21 -9.92
CA GLU A 99 -6.43 -6.45 -9.29
C GLU A 99 -7.81 -6.87 -9.78
N VAL A 100 -7.97 -8.15 -10.05
CA VAL A 100 -9.27 -8.79 -10.28
C VAL A 100 -9.45 -9.87 -9.23
N GLN A 101 -10.48 -9.76 -8.41
CA GLN A 101 -10.87 -10.78 -7.45
C GLN A 101 -12.20 -11.40 -7.87
N TYR A 102 -12.26 -12.73 -7.87
CA TYR A 102 -13.46 -13.48 -8.20
C TYR A 102 -13.69 -14.64 -7.25
N THR A 103 -14.88 -14.71 -6.65
CA THR A 103 -15.29 -15.84 -5.81
C THR A 103 -15.77 -16.98 -6.70
N ILE A 104 -14.99 -18.06 -6.77
CA ILE A 104 -15.28 -19.25 -7.60
C ILE A 104 -16.38 -20.09 -6.94
N ALA A 105 -16.29 -20.26 -5.62
CA ALA A 105 -17.24 -21.00 -4.80
C ALA A 105 -17.19 -20.47 -3.35
N ALA A 106 -18.14 -20.88 -2.51
CA ALA A 106 -18.07 -20.58 -1.09
C ALA A 106 -16.74 -21.06 -0.51
N GLY A 107 -15.99 -20.14 0.12
CA GLY A 107 -14.66 -20.40 0.67
C GLY A 107 -13.51 -20.46 -0.35
N LEU A 108 -13.75 -20.27 -1.65
CA LEU A 108 -12.71 -20.27 -2.68
C LEU A 108 -12.74 -19.01 -3.53
N THR A 109 -11.67 -18.24 -3.50
CA THR A 109 -11.51 -16.99 -4.25
C THR A 109 -10.23 -17.01 -5.06
N ALA A 110 -10.30 -16.62 -6.34
CA ALA A 110 -9.13 -16.31 -7.17
C ALA A 110 -8.86 -14.82 -7.15
N VAL A 111 -7.59 -14.45 -7.08
CA VAL A 111 -7.12 -13.06 -7.20
C VAL A 111 -6.00 -13.01 -8.23
N ILE A 112 -6.16 -12.16 -9.21
CA ILE A 112 -5.15 -11.88 -10.24
C ILE A 112 -4.68 -10.44 -10.02
N ASN A 113 -3.37 -10.26 -9.88
CA ASN A 113 -2.72 -8.96 -9.82
C ASN A 113 -1.76 -8.81 -10.99
N VAL A 114 -1.68 -7.61 -11.53
CA VAL A 114 -0.64 -7.18 -12.46
C VAL A 114 -0.13 -5.85 -11.98
N ASP A 115 1.16 -5.79 -11.69
CA ASP A 115 1.83 -4.64 -11.09
C ASP A 115 3.01 -4.23 -11.97
N ASP A 116 3.10 -2.97 -12.32
CA ASP A 116 4.31 -2.35 -12.83
C ASP A 116 5.05 -1.70 -11.67
N TYR A 117 6.35 -1.92 -11.58
CA TYR A 117 7.20 -1.31 -10.56
C TYR A 117 8.41 -0.60 -11.16
N ASP A 118 8.86 0.42 -10.47
CA ASP A 118 10.10 1.14 -10.71
C ASP A 118 10.84 1.26 -9.37
N TYR A 119 12.11 0.86 -9.36
CA TYR A 119 12.97 0.92 -8.19
C TYR A 119 14.27 1.61 -8.55
N LYS A 120 14.68 2.55 -7.70
CA LYS A 120 15.94 3.30 -7.83
C LYS A 120 16.69 3.21 -6.53
N ILE A 121 17.98 2.93 -6.59
CA ILE A 121 18.91 3.07 -5.48
C ILE A 121 19.75 4.29 -5.73
N GLY A 122 19.67 5.26 -4.82
CA GLY A 122 20.60 6.38 -4.79
C GLY A 122 21.97 5.92 -4.29
N THR A 123 23.03 6.39 -4.92
CA THR A 123 24.37 6.13 -4.41
C THR A 123 24.82 7.30 -3.55
N ASN A 124 25.20 7.00 -2.31
CA ASN A 124 25.87 7.98 -1.47
C ASN A 124 27.14 8.51 -2.16
N ASN A 125 27.06 9.74 -2.61
CA ASN A 125 28.07 10.78 -2.81
C ASN A 125 29.24 10.59 -3.79
N ASP A 126 29.53 9.45 -4.43
CA ASP A 126 30.77 9.38 -5.23
C ASP A 126 30.76 8.46 -6.47
N SER A 127 29.65 7.94 -6.91
CA SER A 127 29.58 7.12 -8.13
C SER A 127 28.30 7.37 -8.92
N ALA A 128 28.47 7.55 -10.21
CA ALA A 128 27.39 7.75 -11.18
C ALA A 128 26.54 6.48 -11.45
N ASP A 129 26.56 5.51 -10.56
CA ASP A 129 25.84 4.25 -10.72
C ASP A 129 24.52 4.28 -9.94
N THR A 130 23.51 4.92 -10.52
CA THR A 130 22.14 4.71 -10.10
C THR A 130 21.74 3.30 -10.52
N VAL A 131 21.56 2.38 -9.59
CA VAL A 131 20.94 1.10 -9.90
C VAL A 131 19.44 1.36 -10.01
N ALA A 132 18.91 1.17 -11.21
CA ALA A 132 17.49 1.24 -11.46
C ALA A 132 17.02 -0.12 -11.97
N ASP A 133 15.92 -0.59 -11.43
CA ASP A 133 15.22 -1.79 -11.89
C ASP A 133 13.75 -1.47 -12.07
N SER A 134 13.16 -1.98 -13.13
CA SER A 134 11.73 -1.79 -13.40
C SER A 134 11.18 -3.01 -14.12
N GLY A 135 9.91 -3.29 -13.91
CA GLY A 135 9.29 -4.42 -14.54
C GLY A 135 7.83 -4.60 -14.22
N THR A 136 7.27 -5.64 -14.80
CA THR A 136 5.88 -6.04 -14.57
C THR A 136 5.84 -7.37 -13.84
N ILE A 137 5.11 -7.44 -12.75
CA ILE A 137 4.85 -8.65 -11.97
C ILE A 137 3.42 -9.07 -12.17
N SER A 138 3.20 -10.34 -12.58
CA SER A 138 1.86 -10.91 -12.64
C SER A 138 1.74 -12.04 -11.62
N LYS A 139 0.68 -12.02 -10.81
CA LYS A 139 0.46 -12.99 -9.73
C LYS A 139 -0.96 -13.53 -9.77
N LEU A 140 -1.09 -14.85 -9.72
CA LEU A 140 -2.35 -15.54 -9.46
C LEU A 140 -2.32 -16.14 -8.05
N THR A 141 -3.32 -15.80 -7.24
CA THR A 141 -3.49 -16.32 -5.87
C THR A 141 -4.84 -17.01 -5.76
N LEU A 142 -4.84 -18.24 -5.24
CA LEU A 142 -6.06 -18.94 -4.81
C LEU A 142 -6.13 -18.89 -3.28
N LYS A 143 -7.20 -18.32 -2.75
CA LYS A 143 -7.47 -18.22 -1.31
C LYS A 143 -8.57 -19.22 -0.97
N ALA A 144 -8.29 -20.19 -0.11
CA ALA A 144 -9.26 -21.12 0.43
C ALA A 144 -9.48 -20.85 1.93
N SER A 145 -10.74 -20.82 2.38
CA SER A 145 -11.12 -20.73 3.79
C SER A 145 -12.05 -21.90 4.14
N PHE A 146 -11.76 -22.61 5.22
CA PHE A 146 -12.47 -23.78 5.70
C PHE A 146 -13.11 -23.51 7.05
#